data_f68da62666a57cb89fe4271385a71624
#
_entry.id   f68da62666a57cb89fe4271385a71624
#
_cell.length_a   1.000
_cell.length_b   1.000
_cell.length_c   1.000
_cell.angle_alpha   90.00
_cell.angle_beta   90.00
_cell.angle_gamma   90.00
#
_symmetry.space_group_name_H-M   'P 1'
#
loop_
_entity.id
_entity.type
_entity.pdbx_description
1 polymer ?
#
loop_
_entity_poly.entity_id
_entity_poly.type
_entity_poly.pdbx_seq_one_letter_code
_entity_poly.pdbx_strand_id
1 'polypeptide(L)'
;MLGGEVRLKNGYIIQANDCVKDEEGNILEIHATYDPKSKSGSGTEESLRKVKGTLHWVSISHAVEAKARLYDRLFSHESPDTQKDRDFLEFLNPSSLTTVTAYCEPAVSQVKPGEVYQFQRLGYFAVDESSNPNSLVFNRTTQLRDTWAKLSEA
;
A
#
# COMPACT_ATOMS: atom_id res chain seq x y z
N MET A 1 -2.75 7.15 18.97
CA MET A 1 -3.04 7.71 20.32
C MET A 1 -3.63 9.07 20.07
N LEU A 2 -4.79 9.37 20.63
CA LEU A 2 -5.42 10.70 20.55
C LEU A 2 -4.47 11.78 21.09
N GLY A 3 -4.52 12.97 20.52
CA GLY A 3 -3.58 14.06 20.78
C GLY A 3 -2.20 13.93 20.08
N GLY A 4 -1.95 12.79 19.42
CA GLY A 4 -0.70 12.59 18.70
C GLY A 4 -0.64 13.34 17.37
N GLU A 5 0.53 13.92 17.08
CA GLU A 5 0.80 14.59 15.80
C GLU A 5 1.55 13.69 14.84
N VAL A 6 1.16 13.74 13.55
CA VAL A 6 1.84 13.08 12.43
C VAL A 6 1.84 14.00 11.22
N ARG A 7 2.81 13.82 10.34
CA ARG A 7 2.87 14.54 9.06
C ARG A 7 2.19 13.74 7.96
N LEU A 8 1.30 14.36 7.23
CA LEU A 8 0.89 13.86 5.93
C LEU A 8 2.02 14.14 4.94
N LYS A 9 2.50 13.11 4.24
CA LYS A 9 3.62 13.28 3.31
C LYS A 9 3.31 14.33 2.26
N ASN A 10 4.25 15.25 2.03
CA ASN A 10 4.11 16.43 1.16
C ASN A 10 2.93 17.36 1.53
N GLY A 11 2.29 17.13 2.66
CA GLY A 11 1.16 17.89 3.17
C GLY A 11 1.47 18.59 4.49
N TYR A 12 0.50 18.59 5.37
CA TYR A 12 0.51 19.29 6.65
C TYR A 12 0.79 18.33 7.81
N ILE A 13 1.08 18.89 8.97
CA ILE A 13 1.00 18.16 10.24
C ILE A 13 -0.46 18.17 10.68
N ILE A 14 -0.93 16.99 11.07
CA ILE A 14 -2.28 16.78 11.61
C ILE A 14 -2.19 16.27 13.03
N GLN A 15 -3.20 16.61 13.84
CA GLN A 15 -3.37 16.10 15.20
C GLN A 15 -4.69 15.33 15.29
N ALA A 16 -4.62 14.07 15.72
CA ALA A 16 -5.79 13.24 15.92
C ALA A 16 -6.53 13.66 17.19
N ASN A 17 -7.77 14.12 17.04
CA ASN A 17 -8.59 14.63 18.16
C ASN A 17 -9.60 13.59 18.64
N ASP A 18 -10.17 12.80 17.73
CA ASP A 18 -11.19 11.80 18.03
C ASP A 18 -11.16 10.64 17.03
N CYS A 19 -11.89 9.56 17.30
CA CYS A 19 -12.05 8.45 16.39
C CYS A 19 -13.41 7.78 16.54
N VAL A 20 -13.98 7.38 15.41
CA VAL A 20 -15.16 6.54 15.34
C VAL A 20 -14.73 5.08 15.31
N LYS A 21 -15.41 4.25 16.09
CA LYS A 21 -15.14 2.80 16.17
C LYS A 21 -16.42 2.02 15.88
N ASP A 22 -16.27 0.80 15.37
CA ASP A 22 -17.35 -0.17 15.29
C ASP A 22 -17.63 -0.84 16.65
N GLU A 23 -18.63 -1.74 16.66
CA GLU A 23 -19.02 -2.50 17.86
C GLU A 23 -17.91 -3.45 18.36
N GLU A 24 -16.98 -3.84 17.49
CA GLU A 24 -15.84 -4.70 17.78
C GLU A 24 -14.61 -3.91 18.27
N GLY A 25 -14.69 -2.56 18.25
CA GLY A 25 -13.61 -1.67 18.68
C GLY A 25 -12.60 -1.32 17.59
N ASN A 26 -12.83 -1.73 16.34
CA ASN A 26 -11.98 -1.35 15.20
C ASN A 26 -12.20 0.12 14.84
N ILE A 27 -11.14 0.82 14.50
CA ILE A 27 -11.21 2.23 14.11
C ILE A 27 -11.73 2.33 12.67
N LEU A 28 -12.87 2.98 12.50
CA LEU A 28 -13.46 3.27 11.19
C LEU A 28 -13.01 4.62 10.64
N GLU A 29 -12.90 5.64 11.52
CA GLU A 29 -12.57 7.00 11.12
C GLU A 29 -11.76 7.70 12.21
N ILE A 30 -10.88 8.59 11.83
CA ILE A 30 -10.09 9.44 12.73
C ILE A 30 -10.38 10.90 12.38
N HIS A 31 -10.90 11.65 13.33
CA HIS A 31 -11.09 13.09 13.23
C HIS A 31 -9.79 13.79 13.62
N ALA A 32 -9.32 14.66 12.75
CA ALA A 32 -8.06 15.36 12.96
C ALA A 32 -8.17 16.84 12.55
N THR A 33 -7.45 17.70 13.26
CA THR A 33 -7.18 19.06 12.81
C THR A 33 -5.82 19.14 12.15
N TYR A 34 -5.62 20.09 11.26
CA TYR A 34 -4.34 20.34 10.62
C TYR A 34 -3.78 21.71 10.99
N ASP A 35 -2.47 21.82 11.03
CA ASP A 35 -1.76 23.09 11.21
C ASP A 35 -1.49 23.75 9.85
N PRO A 36 -2.19 24.83 9.48
CA PRO A 36 -2.09 25.44 8.16
C PRO A 36 -0.70 26.02 7.87
N LYS A 37 0.10 26.31 8.90
CA LYS A 37 1.47 26.80 8.75
C LYS A 37 2.49 25.68 8.54
N SER A 38 2.11 24.42 8.79
CA SER A 38 3.03 23.27 8.74
C SER A 38 3.19 22.63 7.38
N LYS A 39 2.74 23.26 6.28
CA LYS A 39 2.84 22.72 4.92
C LYS A 39 4.28 22.36 4.58
N SER A 40 4.51 21.13 4.14
CA SER A 40 5.84 20.66 3.75
C SER A 40 6.43 21.55 2.64
N GLY A 41 7.66 22.00 2.82
CA GLY A 41 8.36 22.84 1.85
C GLY A 41 8.00 24.33 1.89
N SER A 42 7.18 24.81 2.84
CA SER A 42 6.86 26.24 2.97
C SER A 42 7.98 27.08 3.60
N GLY A 43 8.93 26.44 4.29
CA GLY A 43 10.05 27.13 4.98
C GLY A 43 9.69 27.77 6.31
N THR A 44 8.45 27.61 6.79
CA THR A 44 8.02 28.09 8.11
C THR A 44 8.62 27.24 9.24
N GLU A 45 8.70 27.77 10.45
CA GLU A 45 9.18 27.01 11.63
C GLU A 45 8.29 25.78 11.87
N GLU A 46 6.98 25.91 11.72
CA GLU A 46 6.02 24.84 11.87
C GLU A 46 6.22 23.75 10.81
N SER A 47 6.63 24.13 9.58
CA SER A 47 6.93 23.16 8.52
C SER A 47 8.17 22.32 8.80
N LEU A 48 9.11 22.86 9.57
CA LEU A 48 10.35 22.20 9.97
C LEU A 48 10.21 21.39 11.27
N ARG A 49 9.08 21.53 11.97
CA ARG A 49 8.81 20.82 13.23
C ARG A 49 8.88 19.32 13.05
N LYS A 50 9.66 18.65 13.88
CA LYS A 50 9.77 17.18 13.90
C LYS A 50 8.55 16.56 14.57
N VAL A 51 7.97 15.56 13.94
CA VAL A 51 6.88 14.72 14.46
C VAL A 51 7.27 13.25 14.41
N LYS A 52 6.60 12.42 15.21
CA LYS A 52 6.95 10.99 15.37
C LYS A 52 6.79 10.16 14.11
N GLY A 53 5.99 10.60 13.15
CA GLY A 53 5.72 9.82 11.96
C GLY A 53 5.28 10.64 10.76
N THR A 54 5.45 10.06 9.59
CA THR A 54 4.92 10.58 8.33
C THR A 54 4.02 9.52 7.71
N LEU A 55 2.77 9.88 7.42
CA LEU A 55 1.80 9.01 6.77
C LEU A 55 1.80 9.24 5.26
N HIS A 56 1.69 8.16 4.50
CA HIS A 56 1.26 8.21 3.11
C HIS A 56 -0.26 8.32 3.06
N TRP A 57 -0.79 9.11 2.16
CA TRP A 57 -2.20 9.43 2.10
C TRP A 57 -2.64 9.79 0.68
N VAL A 58 -3.93 9.65 0.39
CA VAL A 58 -4.58 10.15 -0.82
C VAL A 58 -5.87 10.86 -0.42
N SER A 59 -6.29 11.86 -1.19
CA SER A 59 -7.56 12.56 -0.97
C SER A 59 -8.71 11.70 -1.48
N ILE A 60 -9.70 11.41 -0.65
CA ILE A 60 -10.89 10.62 -1.01
C ILE A 60 -11.58 11.19 -2.26
N SER A 61 -11.75 12.51 -2.34
CA SER A 61 -12.43 13.16 -3.46
C SER A 61 -11.63 13.17 -4.76
N HIS A 62 -10.34 12.84 -4.74
CA HIS A 62 -9.46 12.88 -5.90
C HIS A 62 -8.76 11.54 -6.16
N ALA A 63 -8.89 10.59 -5.26
CA ALA A 63 -8.26 9.29 -5.41
C ALA A 63 -8.81 8.55 -6.64
N VAL A 64 -7.92 7.89 -7.35
CA VAL A 64 -8.25 6.99 -8.45
C VAL A 64 -8.21 5.56 -7.92
N GLU A 65 -9.31 4.85 -8.07
CA GLU A 65 -9.39 3.44 -7.71
C GLU A 65 -8.66 2.58 -8.72
N ALA A 66 -7.89 1.62 -8.23
CA ALA A 66 -7.17 0.64 -9.03
C ALA A 66 -7.22 -0.73 -8.36
N LYS A 67 -7.01 -1.79 -9.13
CA LYS A 67 -6.78 -3.14 -8.63
C LYS A 67 -5.27 -3.37 -8.51
N ALA A 68 -4.83 -3.82 -7.34
CA ALA A 68 -3.45 -4.24 -7.14
C ALA A 68 -3.39 -5.75 -6.96
N ARG A 69 -2.66 -6.44 -7.83
CA ARG A 69 -2.41 -7.87 -7.76
C ARG A 69 -1.11 -8.12 -6.99
N LEU A 70 -1.23 -8.86 -5.92
CA LEU A 70 -0.14 -9.21 -5.02
C LEU A 70 0.17 -10.70 -5.22
N TYR A 71 1.30 -10.99 -5.84
CA TYR A 71 1.73 -12.36 -6.11
C TYR A 71 2.56 -12.92 -4.95
N ASP A 72 2.37 -14.20 -4.68
CA ASP A 72 3.17 -15.01 -3.78
C ASP A 72 3.61 -16.29 -4.53
N ARG A 73 4.28 -17.20 -3.85
CA ARG A 73 4.71 -18.49 -4.41
C ARG A 73 3.53 -19.25 -4.99
N LEU A 74 3.72 -19.81 -6.19
CA LEU A 74 2.70 -20.64 -6.82
C LEU A 74 2.50 -21.95 -6.07
N PHE A 75 3.56 -22.52 -5.50
CA PHE A 75 3.51 -23.75 -4.72
C PHE A 75 3.91 -23.52 -3.26
N SER A 76 3.28 -24.26 -2.37
CA SER A 76 3.59 -24.28 -0.94
C SER A 76 4.83 -25.14 -0.61
N HIS A 77 5.25 -26.00 -1.54
CA HIS A 77 6.43 -26.85 -1.42
C HIS A 77 7.55 -26.39 -2.35
N GLU A 78 8.80 -26.52 -1.93
CA GLU A 78 9.98 -26.08 -2.70
C GLU A 78 10.16 -26.87 -4.01
N SER A 79 9.92 -28.19 -3.95
CA SER A 79 10.08 -29.10 -5.08
C SER A 79 8.86 -30.01 -5.20
N PRO A 80 7.70 -29.50 -5.66
CA PRO A 80 6.45 -30.25 -5.69
C PRO A 80 6.47 -31.42 -6.64
N ASP A 81 7.24 -31.34 -7.74
CA ASP A 81 7.40 -32.37 -8.77
C ASP A 81 8.26 -33.55 -8.33
N THR A 82 9.04 -33.42 -7.27
CA THR A 82 9.85 -34.52 -6.72
C THR A 82 9.09 -35.47 -5.77
N GLN A 83 7.87 -35.11 -5.41
CA GLN A 83 7.02 -35.86 -4.49
C GLN A 83 6.34 -37.02 -5.24
N LYS A 84 6.94 -38.23 -5.20
CA LYS A 84 6.52 -39.39 -6.02
C LYS A 84 5.11 -39.91 -5.73
N ASP A 85 4.60 -39.68 -4.52
CA ASP A 85 3.34 -40.26 -4.03
C ASP A 85 2.17 -39.25 -4.03
N ARG A 86 2.38 -38.04 -4.54
CA ARG A 86 1.40 -36.96 -4.57
C ARG A 86 1.42 -36.21 -5.88
N ASP A 87 0.26 -35.76 -6.33
CA ASP A 87 0.15 -34.86 -7.48
C ASP A 87 0.73 -33.49 -7.10
N PHE A 88 1.60 -32.92 -7.97
CA PHE A 88 2.17 -31.58 -7.75
C PHE A 88 1.10 -30.51 -7.61
N LEU A 89 -0.08 -30.71 -8.19
CA LEU A 89 -1.22 -29.80 -8.06
C LEU A 89 -1.75 -29.69 -6.62
N GLU A 90 -1.51 -30.71 -5.78
CA GLU A 90 -1.90 -30.66 -4.37
C GLU A 90 -1.09 -29.62 -3.57
N PHE A 91 0.06 -29.20 -4.10
CA PHE A 91 0.92 -28.21 -3.50
C PHE A 91 0.66 -26.78 -4.02
N LEU A 92 -0.39 -26.58 -4.84
CA LEU A 92 -0.77 -25.24 -5.26
C LEU A 92 -1.11 -24.38 -4.05
N ASN A 93 -0.51 -23.18 -4.02
CA ASN A 93 -0.82 -22.19 -3.00
C ASN A 93 -2.11 -21.44 -3.39
N PRO A 94 -3.24 -21.64 -2.69
CA PRO A 94 -4.50 -20.98 -3.00
C PRO A 94 -4.42 -19.46 -2.83
N SER A 95 -3.42 -18.96 -2.09
CA SER A 95 -3.16 -17.53 -1.87
C SER A 95 -2.03 -16.99 -2.76
N SER A 96 -1.65 -17.72 -3.81
CA SER A 96 -0.58 -17.30 -4.74
C SER A 96 -0.86 -15.99 -5.47
N LEU A 97 -2.12 -15.61 -5.58
CA LEU A 97 -2.59 -14.32 -6.10
C LEU A 97 -3.68 -13.74 -5.20
N THR A 98 -3.41 -12.59 -4.63
CA THR A 98 -4.40 -11.78 -3.91
C THR A 98 -4.63 -10.48 -4.67
N THR A 99 -5.89 -10.14 -4.94
CA THR A 99 -6.26 -8.86 -5.54
C THR A 99 -6.89 -7.98 -4.48
N VAL A 100 -6.36 -6.75 -4.35
CA VAL A 100 -6.87 -5.76 -3.41
C VAL A 100 -7.23 -4.46 -4.15
N THR A 101 -8.19 -3.72 -3.61
CA THR A 101 -8.46 -2.35 -4.06
C THR A 101 -7.37 -1.42 -3.53
N ALA A 102 -6.82 -0.62 -4.42
CA ALA A 102 -5.86 0.43 -4.11
C ALA A 102 -6.45 1.79 -4.47
N TYR A 103 -6.18 2.79 -3.64
CA TYR A 103 -6.52 4.18 -3.91
C TYR A 103 -5.23 4.95 -4.20
N CYS A 104 -5.14 5.51 -5.38
CA CYS A 104 -3.92 6.11 -5.92
C CYS A 104 -4.08 7.60 -6.14
N GLU A 105 -2.96 8.30 -6.28
CA GLU A 105 -2.93 9.72 -6.66
C GLU A 105 -3.51 9.91 -8.08
N PRO A 106 -4.12 11.07 -8.40
CA PRO A 106 -4.72 11.33 -9.71
C PRO A 106 -3.78 11.12 -10.90
N ALA A 107 -2.46 11.30 -10.70
CA ALA A 107 -1.45 11.12 -11.74
C ALA A 107 -1.47 9.72 -12.39
N VAL A 108 -1.96 8.69 -11.67
CA VAL A 108 -2.05 7.32 -12.22
C VAL A 108 -3.12 7.17 -13.31
N SER A 109 -4.01 8.13 -13.49
CA SER A 109 -5.00 8.07 -14.58
C SER A 109 -4.40 8.12 -15.99
N GLN A 110 -3.11 8.52 -16.11
CA GLN A 110 -2.41 8.67 -17.38
C GLN A 110 -1.35 7.58 -17.63
N VAL A 111 -1.25 6.59 -16.74
CA VAL A 111 -0.27 5.51 -16.88
C VAL A 111 -0.58 4.60 -18.06
N LYS A 112 0.46 4.01 -18.63
CA LYS A 112 0.36 3.11 -19.79
C LYS A 112 0.76 1.69 -19.38
N PRO A 113 0.16 0.66 -20.00
CA PRO A 113 0.60 -0.71 -19.81
C PRO A 113 2.11 -0.88 -19.99
N GLY A 114 2.72 -1.67 -19.11
CA GLY A 114 4.16 -1.92 -19.08
C GLY A 114 5.00 -0.90 -18.31
N GLU A 115 4.46 0.27 -17.97
CA GLU A 115 5.16 1.22 -17.10
C GLU A 115 5.27 0.69 -15.67
N VAL A 116 6.36 1.05 -14.96
CA VAL A 116 6.65 0.60 -13.60
C VAL A 116 6.71 1.80 -12.66
N TYR A 117 6.03 1.68 -11.53
CA TYR A 117 5.95 2.72 -10.50
C TYR A 117 6.31 2.19 -9.12
N GLN A 118 6.94 3.01 -8.31
CA GLN A 118 7.11 2.73 -6.90
C GLN A 118 5.89 3.24 -6.13
N PHE A 119 5.10 2.31 -5.60
CA PHE A 119 4.10 2.64 -4.59
C PHE A 119 4.85 2.78 -3.26
N GLN A 120 4.96 4.02 -2.83
CA GLN A 120 5.83 4.38 -1.74
C GLN A 120 5.55 3.58 -0.47
N ARG A 121 6.60 2.98 0.11
CA ARG A 121 6.57 2.08 1.27
C ARG A 121 5.86 0.74 1.04
N LEU A 122 5.32 0.47 -0.16
CA LEU A 122 4.58 -0.74 -0.47
C LEU A 122 5.35 -1.68 -1.40
N GLY A 123 6.04 -1.13 -2.41
CA GLY A 123 6.77 -1.94 -3.39
C GLY A 123 6.81 -1.29 -4.76
N TYR A 124 7.25 -2.05 -5.74
CA TYR A 124 7.23 -1.67 -7.14
C TYR A 124 6.10 -2.41 -7.85
N PHE A 125 5.41 -1.69 -8.72
CA PHE A 125 4.22 -2.16 -9.40
C PHE A 125 4.31 -1.84 -10.89
N ALA A 126 4.06 -2.84 -11.74
CA ALA A 126 3.92 -2.66 -13.17
C ALA A 126 2.45 -2.51 -13.54
N VAL A 127 2.17 -1.63 -14.50
CA VAL A 127 0.83 -1.49 -15.08
C VAL A 127 0.56 -2.71 -15.95
N ASP A 128 -0.51 -3.44 -15.65
CA ASP A 128 -0.91 -4.65 -16.37
C ASP A 128 -1.39 -4.31 -17.79
N GLU A 129 -1.18 -5.23 -18.75
CA GLU A 129 -1.62 -5.05 -20.14
C GLU A 129 -3.14 -4.92 -20.28
N SER A 130 -3.91 -5.51 -19.37
CA SER A 130 -5.36 -5.39 -19.33
C SER A 130 -5.85 -4.05 -18.76
N SER A 131 -4.94 -3.20 -18.29
CA SER A 131 -5.25 -1.90 -17.69
C SER A 131 -5.83 -0.95 -18.74
N ASN A 132 -6.86 -0.21 -18.36
CA ASN A 132 -7.48 0.82 -19.18
C ASN A 132 -7.97 1.98 -18.30
N PRO A 133 -8.32 3.16 -18.83
CA PRO A 133 -8.69 4.33 -18.05
C PRO A 133 -9.85 4.13 -17.06
N ASN A 134 -10.72 3.15 -17.30
CA ASN A 134 -11.86 2.84 -16.43
C ASN A 134 -11.60 1.70 -15.45
N SER A 135 -10.48 1.00 -15.61
CA SER A 135 -10.11 -0.15 -14.78
C SER A 135 -8.60 -0.30 -14.75
N LEU A 136 -7.96 0.44 -13.87
CA LEU A 136 -6.52 0.35 -13.67
C LEU A 136 -6.16 -0.92 -12.92
N VAL A 137 -5.15 -1.62 -13.40
CA VAL A 137 -4.63 -2.86 -12.81
C VAL A 137 -3.12 -2.75 -12.68
N PHE A 138 -2.62 -3.00 -11.48
CA PHE A 138 -1.20 -3.00 -11.16
C PHE A 138 -0.76 -4.37 -10.64
N ASN A 139 0.35 -4.86 -11.13
CA ASN A 139 0.99 -6.09 -10.66
C ASN A 139 2.18 -5.74 -9.78
N ARG A 140 2.20 -6.17 -8.52
CA ARG A 140 3.38 -5.99 -7.67
C ARG A 140 4.52 -6.87 -8.20
N THR A 141 5.62 -6.23 -8.63
CA THR A 141 6.80 -6.92 -9.15
C THR A 141 7.78 -7.28 -8.04
N THR A 142 7.95 -6.39 -7.06
CA THR A 142 8.80 -6.66 -5.90
C THR A 142 8.39 -5.84 -4.68
N GLN A 143 8.74 -6.34 -3.51
CA GLN A 143 8.58 -5.65 -2.23
C GLN A 143 9.81 -4.79 -1.93
N LEU A 144 9.67 -3.79 -1.04
CA LEU A 144 10.80 -2.95 -0.62
C LEU A 144 11.74 -3.65 0.37
N ARG A 145 11.29 -4.73 0.98
CA ARG A 145 12.11 -5.55 1.89
C ARG A 145 12.04 -6.99 1.38
N ASP A 146 13.20 -7.61 1.30
CA ASP A 146 13.28 -9.04 1.03
C ASP A 146 12.73 -9.80 2.25
N THR A 147 11.55 -10.39 2.07
CA THR A 147 10.93 -11.25 3.08
C THR A 147 11.35 -12.71 2.91
N TRP A 148 12.01 -13.07 1.80
CA TRP A 148 12.43 -14.43 1.49
C TRP A 148 13.57 -14.91 2.37
N ALA A 149 14.55 -14.05 2.65
CA ALA A 149 15.68 -14.38 3.52
C ALA A 149 15.24 -14.81 4.93
N LYS A 150 14.07 -14.34 5.40
CA LYS A 150 13.54 -14.71 6.72
C LYS A 150 12.77 -16.04 6.76
N LEU A 151 12.32 -16.53 5.60
CA LEU A 151 11.54 -17.77 5.51
C LEU A 151 12.43 -18.99 5.24
N SER A 152 13.68 -18.78 4.77
CA SER A 152 14.66 -19.83 4.57
C SER A 152 15.46 -20.16 5.85
N GLU A 153 15.30 -19.37 6.93
CA GLU A 153 15.97 -19.58 8.22
C GLU A 153 15.01 -20.15 9.30
N ALA A 154 13.76 -20.46 8.95
CA ALA A 154 12.74 -21.05 9.83
C ALA A 154 12.35 -22.45 9.35
#